data_b4f5d0142c2c3ac2b07c3a6c3f011f2f
#
_entry.id   b4f5d0142c2c3ac2b07c3a6c3f011f2f
#
_cell.length_a   1.000
_cell.length_b   1.000
_cell.length_c   1.000
_cell.angle_alpha   90.00
_cell.angle_beta   90.00
_cell.angle_gamma   90.00
#
_symmetry.space_group_name_H-M   'P 1'
#
loop_
_entity.id
_entity.type
_entity.pdbx_description
1 polymer ?
#
loop_
_entity_poly.entity_id
_entity_poly.type
_entity_poly.pdbx_seq_one_letter_code
_entity_poly.pdbx_strand_id
1 'polypeptide(L)'
;MASAAFVTLGCKVNQFETEVMEGLFKEAGYEIVEHSQPADVYVINTCSVTSLGDKKSRQLIRRVQRQNPEAVIAVTGCYAQIAPEQIKAIEGVRVVLGTANRRRIVEYVEQAILQNGKIIDGVTDIMKVREFEDIPLLDMPVRTRAFLKIQEGCTNFCSYCIIPFTRGPLRSRTLDSVRREAEKLLANGFKEIVFTGIHLGAYGRDFKDGTSLADAARAVLDLPGLRRLRLSSLESIELSDELLALLRDNPRFSHHLHLPLQAGSDDVLKRMNRHYDRAEFSRLLARVREAVPGVSVSTDVIVGFPGETEEMFAESLEYIRSLQFSRMHVFPYSPRTGTPAAEMPDQVPEPVKKERVHRMQAVAGEMAREYCQSYLGTTQRVLLETDTAGEKDGLTDTYIRVYTNDEAELGEIYDVCLERLYKDGVYGTIINTAD
;
A
#
# COMPACT_ATOMS: atom_id res chain seq x y z
N MET A 1 -33.57 5.76 -5.04
CA MET A 1 -32.41 4.98 -5.48
C MET A 1 -31.77 4.46 -4.20
N ALA A 2 -31.39 3.20 -4.13
CA ALA A 2 -30.72 2.70 -2.94
C ALA A 2 -29.30 3.31 -2.86
N SER A 3 -28.83 3.58 -1.62
CA SER A 3 -27.56 4.24 -1.36
C SER A 3 -26.54 3.26 -0.77
N ALA A 4 -25.27 3.44 -1.14
CA ALA A 4 -24.16 2.67 -0.60
C ALA A 4 -23.03 3.58 -0.14
N ALA A 5 -22.45 3.27 1.03
CA ALA A 5 -21.32 3.95 1.59
C ALA A 5 -20.14 3.00 1.78
N PHE A 6 -18.93 3.47 1.54
CA PHE A 6 -17.72 2.66 1.59
C PHE A 6 -16.76 3.16 2.65
N VAL A 7 -16.11 2.25 3.35
CA VAL A 7 -15.03 2.59 4.29
C VAL A 7 -13.87 1.63 4.10
N THR A 8 -12.70 2.20 3.87
CA THR A 8 -11.46 1.44 3.65
C THR A 8 -10.53 1.56 4.84
N LEU A 9 -10.11 0.42 5.36
CA LEU A 9 -9.00 0.30 6.30
C LEU A 9 -7.87 -0.47 5.62
N GLY A 10 -6.62 -0.01 5.78
CA GLY A 10 -5.45 -0.76 5.32
C GLY A 10 -4.60 -0.07 4.27
N CYS A 11 -4.17 -0.81 3.26
CA CYS A 11 -3.13 -0.44 2.30
C CYS A 11 -3.70 0.05 0.94
N LYS A 12 -2.79 0.44 0.03
CA LYS A 12 -3.13 0.84 -1.34
C LYS A 12 -3.92 -0.22 -2.10
N VAL A 13 -3.66 -1.51 -1.83
CA VAL A 13 -4.43 -2.62 -2.43
C VAL A 13 -5.88 -2.58 -1.98
N ASN A 14 -6.14 -2.40 -0.67
CA ASN A 14 -7.52 -2.26 -0.17
C ASN A 14 -8.20 -1.02 -0.75
N GLN A 15 -7.46 0.08 -0.93
CA GLN A 15 -8.00 1.30 -1.53
C GLN A 15 -8.45 1.06 -2.97
N PHE A 16 -7.60 0.47 -3.79
CA PHE A 16 -7.96 0.07 -5.16
C PHE A 16 -9.17 -0.88 -5.18
N GLU A 17 -9.20 -1.87 -4.29
CA GLU A 17 -10.31 -2.83 -4.21
C GLU A 17 -11.64 -2.17 -3.83
N THR A 18 -11.59 -1.14 -2.98
CA THR A 18 -12.79 -0.35 -2.65
C THR A 18 -13.29 0.44 -3.85
N GLU A 19 -12.39 1.12 -4.58
CA GLU A 19 -12.73 1.88 -5.80
C GLU A 19 -13.38 0.97 -6.86
N VAL A 20 -12.87 -0.26 -7.02
CA VAL A 20 -13.48 -1.27 -7.89
C VAL A 20 -14.89 -1.64 -7.42
N MET A 21 -15.09 -1.88 -6.12
CA MET A 21 -16.41 -2.23 -5.58
C MET A 21 -17.41 -1.06 -5.68
N GLU A 22 -16.97 0.18 -5.47
CA GLU A 22 -17.78 1.39 -5.69
C GLU A 22 -18.31 1.44 -7.13
N GLY A 23 -17.46 1.15 -8.11
CA GLY A 23 -17.85 1.08 -9.51
C GLY A 23 -18.91 0.00 -9.76
N LEU A 24 -18.78 -1.20 -9.17
CA LEU A 24 -19.77 -2.26 -9.29
C LEU A 24 -21.15 -1.86 -8.71
N PHE A 25 -21.17 -1.15 -7.58
CA PHE A 25 -22.43 -0.67 -6.98
C PHE A 25 -23.08 0.43 -7.83
N LYS A 26 -22.28 1.36 -8.40
CA LYS A 26 -22.81 2.37 -9.34
C LYS A 26 -23.43 1.72 -10.58
N GLU A 27 -22.77 0.74 -11.17
CA GLU A 27 -23.28 -0.03 -12.32
C GLU A 27 -24.60 -0.75 -11.98
N ALA A 28 -24.74 -1.21 -10.73
CA ALA A 28 -25.98 -1.82 -10.23
C ALA A 28 -27.06 -0.79 -9.83
N GLY A 29 -26.82 0.52 -10.02
CA GLY A 29 -27.79 1.58 -9.78
C GLY A 29 -27.84 2.10 -8.35
N TYR A 30 -26.83 1.86 -7.52
CA TYR A 30 -26.69 2.47 -6.20
C TYR A 30 -26.10 3.87 -6.31
N GLU A 31 -26.61 4.79 -5.49
CA GLU A 31 -25.97 6.08 -5.24
C GLU A 31 -24.85 5.92 -4.22
N ILE A 32 -23.62 6.34 -4.56
CA ILE A 32 -22.50 6.30 -3.62
C ILE A 32 -22.50 7.59 -2.81
N VAL A 33 -22.61 7.42 -1.49
CA VAL A 33 -22.66 8.53 -0.53
C VAL A 33 -21.47 8.47 0.44
N GLU A 34 -21.15 9.62 1.05
CA GLU A 34 -20.13 9.67 2.09
C GLU A 34 -20.51 8.80 3.29
N HIS A 35 -19.54 8.07 3.84
CA HIS A 35 -19.77 7.15 4.96
C HIS A 35 -20.25 7.82 6.26
N SER A 36 -20.19 9.14 6.33
CA SER A 36 -20.75 9.96 7.42
C SER A 36 -22.25 10.18 7.26
N GLN A 37 -22.80 9.95 6.08
CA GLN A 37 -24.22 10.06 5.78
C GLN A 37 -24.92 8.71 5.98
N PRO A 38 -26.25 8.72 6.28
CA PRO A 38 -27.02 7.49 6.27
C PRO A 38 -27.03 6.84 4.88
N ALA A 39 -26.84 5.52 4.84
CA ALA A 39 -26.89 4.73 3.63
C ALA A 39 -27.64 3.42 3.86
N ASP A 40 -28.25 2.87 2.80
CA ASP A 40 -28.95 1.57 2.87
C ASP A 40 -27.97 0.40 3.01
N VAL A 41 -26.75 0.57 2.45
CA VAL A 41 -25.69 -0.42 2.48
C VAL A 41 -24.37 0.22 2.91
N TYR A 42 -23.64 -0.43 3.80
CA TYR A 42 -22.26 -0.07 4.12
C TYR A 42 -21.32 -1.21 3.74
N VAL A 43 -20.32 -0.91 2.93
CA VAL A 43 -19.24 -1.85 2.57
C VAL A 43 -17.98 -1.46 3.32
N ILE A 44 -17.52 -2.34 4.22
CA ILE A 44 -16.35 -2.09 5.05
C ILE A 44 -15.21 -3.01 4.62
N ASN A 45 -14.19 -2.44 3.95
CA ASN A 45 -13.00 -3.15 3.52
C ASN A 45 -11.96 -3.12 4.66
N THR A 46 -11.69 -4.28 5.23
CA THR A 46 -10.97 -4.43 6.50
C THR A 46 -9.49 -4.78 6.33
N CYS A 47 -8.68 -4.36 7.29
CA CYS A 47 -7.26 -4.67 7.37
C CYS A 47 -6.96 -5.60 8.54
N SER A 48 -5.95 -6.47 8.37
CA SER A 48 -5.49 -7.41 9.40
C SER A 48 -3.96 -7.46 9.54
N VAL A 49 -3.24 -6.45 9.05
CA VAL A 49 -1.78 -6.38 9.15
C VAL A 49 -1.33 -6.25 10.62
N THR A 50 -2.10 -5.53 11.45
CA THR A 50 -1.83 -5.37 12.89
C THR A 50 -3.07 -5.70 13.72
N SER A 51 -2.86 -6.10 15.00
CA SER A 51 -3.98 -6.32 15.94
C SER A 51 -4.81 -5.06 16.17
N LEU A 52 -4.18 -3.88 16.07
CA LEU A 52 -4.88 -2.59 16.11
C LEU A 52 -5.81 -2.42 14.90
N GLY A 53 -5.41 -2.92 13.72
CA GLY A 53 -6.24 -2.93 12.51
C GLY A 53 -7.53 -3.72 12.72
N ASP A 54 -7.46 -4.90 13.30
CA ASP A 54 -8.64 -5.72 13.64
C ASP A 54 -9.55 -5.01 14.65
N LYS A 55 -8.96 -4.40 15.69
CA LYS A 55 -9.72 -3.64 16.69
C LYS A 55 -10.45 -2.46 16.05
N LYS A 56 -9.76 -1.69 15.21
CA LYS A 56 -10.37 -0.57 14.46
C LYS A 56 -11.48 -1.05 13.54
N SER A 57 -11.29 -2.17 12.84
CA SER A 57 -12.32 -2.78 11.99
C SER A 57 -13.59 -3.10 12.78
N ARG A 58 -13.46 -3.81 13.93
CA ARG A 58 -14.63 -4.12 14.79
C ARG A 58 -15.30 -2.87 15.36
N GLN A 59 -14.52 -1.87 15.77
CA GLN A 59 -15.06 -0.60 16.28
C GLN A 59 -15.86 0.14 15.20
N LEU A 60 -15.34 0.18 13.98
CA LEU A 60 -16.00 0.82 12.85
C LEU A 60 -17.33 0.12 12.50
N ILE A 61 -17.34 -1.21 12.38
CA ILE A 61 -18.55 -2.00 12.09
C ILE A 61 -19.64 -1.71 13.14
N ARG A 62 -19.28 -1.77 14.44
CA ARG A 62 -20.23 -1.46 15.52
C ARG A 62 -20.70 -0.01 15.54
N ARG A 63 -19.84 0.92 15.12
CA ARG A 63 -20.21 2.35 14.99
C ARG A 63 -21.26 2.54 13.90
N VAL A 64 -21.01 1.97 12.72
CA VAL A 64 -21.95 2.03 11.58
C VAL A 64 -23.29 1.40 11.96
N GLN A 65 -23.28 0.21 12.56
CA GLN A 65 -24.49 -0.48 13.01
C GLN A 65 -25.33 0.37 13.97
N ARG A 66 -24.70 1.06 14.93
CA ARG A 66 -25.40 1.94 15.88
C ARG A 66 -25.94 3.21 15.23
N GLN A 67 -25.26 3.73 14.21
CA GLN A 67 -25.68 4.93 13.48
C GLN A 67 -26.84 4.67 12.53
N ASN A 68 -26.86 3.47 11.94
CA ASN A 68 -27.91 3.06 11.00
C ASN A 68 -28.27 1.56 11.20
N PRO A 69 -29.13 1.23 12.19
CA PRO A 69 -29.46 -0.16 12.54
C PRO A 69 -30.12 -0.97 11.42
N GLU A 70 -30.82 -0.31 10.49
CA GLU A 70 -31.54 -0.95 9.40
C GLU A 70 -30.67 -1.21 8.16
N ALA A 71 -29.47 -0.62 8.11
CA ALA A 71 -28.58 -0.79 6.97
C ALA A 71 -28.01 -2.20 6.86
N VAL A 72 -27.80 -2.66 5.63
CA VAL A 72 -27.04 -3.87 5.36
C VAL A 72 -25.56 -3.60 5.48
N ILE A 73 -24.88 -4.26 6.39
CA ILE A 73 -23.43 -4.14 6.55
C ILE A 73 -22.74 -5.33 5.88
N ALA A 74 -21.99 -5.04 4.82
CA ALA A 74 -21.12 -5.96 4.12
C ALA A 74 -19.67 -5.74 4.56
N VAL A 75 -19.01 -6.79 5.05
CA VAL A 75 -17.61 -6.73 5.52
C VAL A 75 -16.74 -7.58 4.62
N THR A 76 -15.67 -6.99 4.09
CA THR A 76 -14.70 -7.66 3.22
C THR A 76 -13.27 -7.37 3.65
N GLY A 77 -12.29 -7.96 2.95
CA GLY A 77 -10.86 -7.69 3.14
C GLY A 77 -10.15 -8.68 4.06
N CYS A 78 -8.93 -8.31 4.46
CA CYS A 78 -8.02 -9.25 5.14
C CYS A 78 -8.55 -9.78 6.48
N TYR A 79 -9.20 -8.94 7.29
CA TYR A 79 -9.74 -9.39 8.56
C TYR A 79 -10.95 -10.31 8.37
N ALA A 80 -11.83 -9.99 7.43
CA ALA A 80 -12.95 -10.87 7.09
C ALA A 80 -12.48 -12.23 6.56
N GLN A 81 -11.35 -12.28 5.84
CA GLN A 81 -10.76 -13.53 5.33
C GLN A 81 -10.28 -14.46 6.43
N ILE A 82 -9.60 -13.94 7.47
CA ILE A 82 -8.98 -14.80 8.49
C ILE A 82 -9.83 -15.03 9.74
N ALA A 83 -10.80 -14.19 10.00
CA ALA A 83 -11.64 -14.26 11.18
C ALA A 83 -13.13 -14.06 10.85
N PRO A 84 -13.70 -14.78 9.87
CA PRO A 84 -15.08 -14.59 9.43
C PRO A 84 -16.09 -14.80 10.57
N GLU A 85 -15.86 -15.77 11.46
CA GLU A 85 -16.76 -16.03 12.59
C GLU A 85 -16.81 -14.86 13.58
N GLN A 86 -15.67 -14.19 13.81
CA GLN A 86 -15.66 -12.98 14.65
C GLN A 86 -16.43 -11.83 14.02
N ILE A 87 -16.41 -11.71 12.70
CA ILE A 87 -17.17 -10.71 11.97
C ILE A 87 -18.65 -11.04 11.96
N LYS A 88 -19.04 -12.28 11.67
CA LYS A 88 -20.43 -12.76 11.69
C LYS A 88 -21.10 -12.60 13.06
N ALA A 89 -20.32 -12.66 14.14
CA ALA A 89 -20.82 -12.45 15.50
C ALA A 89 -21.12 -10.97 15.83
N ILE A 90 -20.77 -10.02 14.95
CA ILE A 90 -21.10 -8.61 15.17
C ILE A 90 -22.50 -8.33 14.65
N GLU A 91 -23.34 -7.79 15.53
CA GLU A 91 -24.72 -7.42 15.21
C GLU A 91 -24.80 -6.46 14.01
N GLY A 92 -25.78 -6.66 13.12
CA GLY A 92 -25.97 -5.85 11.92
C GLY A 92 -25.18 -6.31 10.70
N VAL A 93 -24.14 -7.16 10.87
CA VAL A 93 -23.41 -7.73 9.72
C VAL A 93 -24.33 -8.72 8.98
N ARG A 94 -24.47 -8.52 7.67
CA ARG A 94 -25.32 -9.35 6.79
C ARG A 94 -24.55 -10.04 5.69
N VAL A 95 -23.40 -9.49 5.28
CA VAL A 95 -22.52 -10.10 4.27
C VAL A 95 -21.11 -10.15 4.80
N VAL A 96 -20.46 -11.31 4.70
CA VAL A 96 -19.05 -11.48 4.97
C VAL A 96 -18.38 -12.04 3.74
N LEU A 97 -17.43 -11.30 3.17
CA LEU A 97 -16.67 -11.65 1.99
C LEU A 97 -15.18 -11.56 2.31
N GLY A 98 -14.41 -12.53 1.88
CA GLY A 98 -12.95 -12.52 2.08
C GLY A 98 -12.22 -11.56 1.13
N THR A 99 -11.07 -12.00 0.66
CA THR A 99 -10.20 -11.26 -0.28
C THR A 99 -10.33 -11.75 -1.72
N ALA A 100 -11.29 -12.59 -2.02
CA ALA A 100 -11.66 -13.07 -3.35
C ALA A 100 -13.16 -12.89 -3.60
N ASN A 101 -13.59 -13.08 -4.84
CA ASN A 101 -14.99 -13.00 -5.28
C ASN A 101 -15.65 -11.62 -5.11
N ARG A 102 -14.87 -10.52 -5.12
CA ARG A 102 -15.38 -9.15 -4.98
C ARG A 102 -16.36 -8.78 -6.09
N ARG A 103 -16.19 -9.36 -7.28
CA ARG A 103 -17.12 -9.20 -8.42
C ARG A 103 -18.57 -9.51 -8.03
N ARG A 104 -18.77 -10.41 -7.06
CA ARG A 104 -20.09 -10.85 -6.59
C ARG A 104 -20.64 -10.07 -5.40
N ILE A 105 -19.97 -9.00 -4.97
CA ILE A 105 -20.34 -8.28 -3.73
C ILE A 105 -21.76 -7.71 -3.81
N VAL A 106 -22.16 -7.17 -4.95
CA VAL A 106 -23.52 -6.63 -5.16
C VAL A 106 -24.54 -7.77 -5.06
N GLU A 107 -24.30 -8.89 -5.74
CA GLU A 107 -25.17 -10.09 -5.66
C GLU A 107 -25.37 -10.55 -4.21
N TYR A 108 -24.30 -10.60 -3.41
CA TYR A 108 -24.39 -11.01 -2.00
C TYR A 108 -25.17 -10.00 -1.15
N VAL A 109 -25.02 -8.71 -1.41
CA VAL A 109 -25.78 -7.66 -0.73
C VAL A 109 -27.26 -7.76 -1.08
N GLU A 110 -27.60 -7.92 -2.36
CA GLU A 110 -29.00 -8.11 -2.80
C GLU A 110 -29.62 -9.36 -2.21
N GLN A 111 -28.89 -10.47 -2.15
CA GLN A 111 -29.33 -11.69 -1.47
C GLN A 111 -29.60 -11.46 0.01
N ALA A 112 -28.75 -10.69 0.72
CA ALA A 112 -28.92 -10.37 2.12
C ALA A 112 -30.16 -9.49 2.37
N ILE A 113 -30.48 -8.57 1.46
CA ILE A 113 -31.69 -7.75 1.49
C ILE A 113 -32.93 -8.64 1.36
N LEU A 114 -32.95 -9.56 0.38
CA LEU A 114 -34.07 -10.46 0.13
C LEU A 114 -34.28 -11.51 1.24
N GLN A 115 -33.17 -12.02 1.82
CA GLN A 115 -33.19 -13.06 2.86
C GLN A 115 -33.14 -12.45 4.26
N ASN A 116 -34.06 -11.54 4.57
CA ASN A 116 -34.08 -10.77 5.81
C ASN A 116 -33.67 -11.60 7.06
N GLY A 117 -32.57 -11.23 7.69
CA GLY A 117 -32.02 -11.87 8.90
C GLY A 117 -30.96 -12.93 8.69
N LYS A 118 -30.72 -13.43 7.48
CA LYS A 118 -29.67 -14.41 7.20
C LYS A 118 -28.35 -13.72 6.82
N ILE A 119 -27.23 -14.22 7.38
CA ILE A 119 -25.89 -13.78 6.98
C ILE A 119 -25.48 -14.55 5.71
N ILE A 120 -25.06 -13.82 4.70
CA ILE A 120 -24.48 -14.38 3.48
C ILE A 120 -22.98 -14.50 3.68
N ASP A 121 -22.46 -15.70 3.66
CA ASP A 121 -21.03 -16.01 3.79
C ASP A 121 -20.45 -16.34 2.42
N GLY A 122 -19.65 -15.40 1.88
CA GLY A 122 -18.93 -15.53 0.62
C GLY A 122 -17.42 -15.78 0.79
N VAL A 123 -16.96 -16.08 2.01
CA VAL A 123 -15.54 -16.35 2.28
C VAL A 123 -15.16 -17.71 1.66
N THR A 124 -14.05 -17.71 0.92
CA THR A 124 -13.53 -18.90 0.27
C THR A 124 -12.15 -19.24 0.81
N ASP A 125 -11.72 -20.50 0.66
CA ASP A 125 -10.35 -20.90 0.97
C ASP A 125 -9.37 -20.22 0.00
N ILE A 126 -8.79 -19.12 0.46
CA ILE A 126 -7.89 -18.29 -0.36
C ILE A 126 -6.66 -19.06 -0.85
N MET A 127 -6.24 -20.11 -0.12
CA MET A 127 -5.10 -20.94 -0.50
C MET A 127 -5.36 -21.77 -1.76
N LYS A 128 -6.61 -21.90 -2.18
CA LYS A 128 -7.02 -22.61 -3.41
C LYS A 128 -7.25 -21.70 -4.60
N VAL A 129 -7.30 -20.39 -4.41
CA VAL A 129 -7.51 -19.42 -5.49
C VAL A 129 -6.23 -19.28 -6.32
N ARG A 130 -6.34 -19.46 -7.65
CA ARG A 130 -5.20 -19.43 -8.58
C ARG A 130 -5.27 -18.31 -9.61
N GLU A 131 -6.45 -17.76 -9.84
CA GLU A 131 -6.66 -16.73 -10.84
C GLU A 131 -6.63 -15.35 -10.22
N PHE A 132 -6.06 -14.39 -10.93
CA PHE A 132 -6.17 -12.98 -10.58
C PHE A 132 -7.61 -12.52 -10.84
N GLU A 133 -8.23 -11.87 -9.86
CA GLU A 133 -9.57 -11.33 -10.02
C GLU A 133 -9.49 -10.01 -10.80
N ASP A 134 -9.56 -10.11 -12.12
CA ASP A 134 -9.47 -8.98 -13.04
C ASP A 134 -10.81 -8.24 -13.14
N ILE A 135 -11.04 -7.31 -12.23
CA ILE A 135 -12.20 -6.42 -12.24
C ILE A 135 -11.72 -5.05 -12.73
N PRO A 136 -12.30 -4.50 -13.80
CA PRO A 136 -11.93 -3.18 -14.29
C PRO A 136 -12.39 -2.09 -13.31
N LEU A 137 -11.67 -0.97 -13.31
CA LEU A 137 -12.18 0.26 -12.70
C LEU A 137 -13.34 0.78 -13.59
N LEU A 138 -14.54 0.75 -13.05
CA LEU A 138 -15.75 1.21 -13.76
C LEU A 138 -15.99 2.70 -13.55
N ASP A 139 -15.45 3.23 -12.47
CA ASP A 139 -15.50 4.65 -12.12
C ASP A 139 -14.11 5.19 -11.81
N MET A 140 -13.91 6.49 -11.95
CA MET A 140 -12.60 7.09 -11.72
C MET A 140 -12.44 7.49 -10.27
N PRO A 141 -11.34 7.09 -9.62
CA PRO A 141 -11.10 7.47 -8.23
C PRO A 141 -10.90 8.99 -8.08
N VAL A 142 -11.41 9.53 -6.99
CA VAL A 142 -11.23 10.94 -6.62
C VAL A 142 -9.82 11.11 -6.02
N ARG A 143 -8.79 11.00 -6.84
CA ARG A 143 -7.39 11.13 -6.43
C ARG A 143 -6.58 11.73 -7.57
N THR A 144 -5.41 12.22 -7.24
CA THR A 144 -4.45 12.78 -8.21
C THR A 144 -3.51 11.72 -8.78
N ARG A 145 -3.28 10.62 -8.04
CA ARG A 145 -2.52 9.45 -8.50
C ARG A 145 -3.42 8.24 -8.62
N ALA A 146 -3.35 7.54 -9.73
CA ALA A 146 -4.10 6.31 -9.93
C ALA A 146 -3.34 5.10 -9.35
N PHE A 147 -3.98 4.31 -8.49
CA PHE A 147 -3.44 3.01 -8.11
C PHE A 147 -3.91 1.96 -9.10
N LEU A 148 -2.97 1.19 -9.62
CA LEU A 148 -3.26 0.05 -10.50
C LEU A 148 -2.74 -1.23 -9.86
N LYS A 149 -3.65 -2.05 -9.36
CA LYS A 149 -3.30 -3.35 -8.78
C LYS A 149 -3.01 -4.34 -9.90
N ILE A 150 -1.76 -4.80 -9.95
CA ILE A 150 -1.29 -5.74 -10.97
C ILE A 150 -0.91 -7.11 -10.40
N GLN A 151 -0.79 -7.25 -9.07
CA GLN A 151 -0.35 -8.46 -8.42
C GLN A 151 -1.11 -8.70 -7.11
N GLU A 152 -1.34 -9.96 -6.76
CA GLU A 152 -2.04 -10.41 -5.56
C GLU A 152 -1.33 -11.64 -4.97
N GLY A 153 -1.44 -11.80 -3.63
CA GLY A 153 -0.88 -12.94 -2.91
C GLY A 153 0.62 -12.84 -2.64
N CYS A 154 1.10 -13.67 -1.69
CA CYS A 154 2.51 -13.73 -1.29
C CYS A 154 2.84 -15.13 -0.77
N THR A 155 4.04 -15.64 -1.13
CA THR A 155 4.54 -16.96 -0.71
C THR A 155 5.82 -16.89 0.11
N ASN A 156 6.20 -15.72 0.66
CA ASN A 156 7.42 -15.58 1.45
C ASN A 156 7.31 -16.16 2.87
N PHE A 157 6.10 -16.25 3.42
CA PHE A 157 5.84 -16.79 4.74
C PHE A 157 6.78 -16.25 5.82
N CYS A 158 7.06 -14.93 5.81
CA CYS A 158 7.79 -14.29 6.88
C CYS A 158 7.11 -14.61 8.22
N SER A 159 7.88 -14.90 9.28
CA SER A 159 7.36 -15.48 10.52
C SER A 159 6.33 -14.61 11.26
N TYR A 160 6.32 -13.29 11.00
CA TYR A 160 5.38 -12.33 11.58
C TYR A 160 4.16 -12.04 10.72
N CYS A 161 4.14 -12.54 9.46
CA CYS A 161 3.25 -12.02 8.44
C CYS A 161 2.00 -12.90 8.24
N ILE A 162 0.83 -12.28 8.38
CA ILE A 162 -0.46 -12.96 8.16
C ILE A 162 -0.89 -12.92 6.68
N ILE A 163 -0.20 -12.16 5.84
CA ILE A 163 -0.61 -11.89 4.46
C ILE A 163 -0.74 -13.16 3.60
N PRO A 164 0.15 -14.16 3.64
CA PRO A 164 -0.06 -15.40 2.87
C PRO A 164 -1.42 -16.05 3.14
N PHE A 165 -1.88 -16.00 4.37
CA PHE A 165 -3.16 -16.61 4.81
C PHE A 165 -4.37 -15.73 4.49
N THR A 166 -4.17 -14.43 4.28
CA THR A 166 -5.26 -13.50 3.90
C THR A 166 -5.37 -13.29 2.40
N ARG A 167 -4.26 -13.41 1.66
CA ARG A 167 -4.19 -13.08 0.24
C ARG A 167 -3.85 -14.27 -0.65
N GLY A 168 -3.43 -15.39 -0.06
CA GLY A 168 -3.16 -16.64 -0.77
C GLY A 168 -1.92 -16.61 -1.66
N PRO A 169 -1.83 -17.56 -2.61
CA PRO A 169 -0.68 -17.71 -3.52
C PRO A 169 -0.57 -16.54 -4.51
N LEU A 170 0.60 -16.46 -5.18
CA LEU A 170 0.88 -15.45 -6.21
C LEU A 170 -0.12 -15.54 -7.36
N ARG A 171 -0.63 -14.39 -7.77
CA ARG A 171 -1.52 -14.21 -8.92
C ARG A 171 -1.23 -12.86 -9.55
N SER A 172 -0.98 -12.85 -10.83
CA SER A 172 -0.63 -11.67 -11.59
C SER A 172 -1.72 -11.31 -12.60
N ARG A 173 -1.93 -10.01 -12.79
CA ARG A 173 -2.80 -9.47 -13.83
C ARG A 173 -2.09 -9.62 -15.18
N THR A 174 -2.76 -9.99 -16.24
CA THR A 174 -2.14 -10.15 -17.56
C THR A 174 -1.63 -8.81 -18.11
N LEU A 175 -0.56 -8.82 -18.91
CA LEU A 175 0.02 -7.60 -19.50
C LEU A 175 -1.02 -6.79 -20.29
N ASP A 176 -1.84 -7.47 -21.08
CA ASP A 176 -2.91 -6.83 -21.85
C ASP A 176 -3.93 -6.12 -20.95
N SER A 177 -4.27 -6.72 -19.82
CA SER A 177 -5.19 -6.10 -18.86
C SER A 177 -4.54 -4.95 -18.11
N VAL A 178 -3.26 -5.05 -17.76
CA VAL A 178 -2.48 -3.94 -17.17
C VAL A 178 -2.49 -2.75 -18.12
N ARG A 179 -2.18 -2.97 -19.41
CA ARG A 179 -2.14 -1.94 -20.42
C ARG A 179 -3.50 -1.28 -20.64
N ARG A 180 -4.56 -2.07 -20.87
CA ARG A 180 -5.93 -1.53 -21.06
C ARG A 180 -6.40 -0.68 -19.90
N GLU A 181 -6.12 -1.09 -18.67
CA GLU A 181 -6.52 -0.32 -17.51
C GLU A 181 -5.70 0.96 -17.34
N ALA A 182 -4.40 0.91 -17.62
CA ALA A 182 -3.54 2.09 -17.65
C ALA A 182 -4.03 3.10 -18.72
N GLU A 183 -4.37 2.66 -19.93
CA GLU A 183 -4.93 3.50 -20.98
C GLU A 183 -6.21 4.22 -20.54
N LYS A 184 -7.13 3.53 -19.85
CA LYS A 184 -8.34 4.15 -19.29
C LYS A 184 -8.02 5.23 -18.26
N LEU A 185 -7.11 4.94 -17.33
CA LEU A 185 -6.70 5.91 -16.32
C LEU A 185 -6.11 7.18 -16.96
N LEU A 186 -5.24 7.01 -17.94
CA LEU A 186 -4.63 8.14 -18.66
C LEU A 186 -5.66 8.93 -19.49
N ALA A 187 -6.60 8.26 -20.14
CA ALA A 187 -7.70 8.89 -20.87
C ALA A 187 -8.61 9.74 -19.95
N ASN A 188 -8.66 9.42 -18.65
CA ASN A 188 -9.38 10.19 -17.64
C ASN A 188 -8.52 11.24 -16.92
N GLY A 189 -7.34 11.57 -17.47
CA GLY A 189 -6.53 12.71 -17.05
C GLY A 189 -5.49 12.43 -15.97
N PHE A 190 -5.37 11.19 -15.47
CA PHE A 190 -4.31 10.86 -14.53
C PHE A 190 -2.93 11.03 -15.17
N LYS A 191 -2.01 11.63 -14.43
CA LYS A 191 -0.62 11.85 -14.86
C LYS A 191 0.35 10.83 -14.25
N GLU A 192 0.03 10.30 -13.07
CA GLU A 192 0.82 9.30 -12.37
C GLU A 192 0.02 8.02 -12.15
N ILE A 193 0.62 6.88 -12.54
CA ILE A 193 0.13 5.54 -12.22
C ILE A 193 1.07 4.91 -11.20
N VAL A 194 0.52 4.36 -10.13
CA VAL A 194 1.25 3.63 -9.11
C VAL A 194 0.92 2.15 -9.20
N PHE A 195 1.86 1.34 -9.68
CA PHE A 195 1.72 -0.11 -9.63
C PHE A 195 1.66 -0.57 -8.19
N THR A 196 0.63 -1.32 -7.86
CA THR A 196 0.44 -1.84 -6.51
C THR A 196 0.20 -3.34 -6.52
N GLY A 197 0.64 -4.00 -5.47
CA GLY A 197 0.50 -5.44 -5.28
C GLY A 197 0.81 -5.81 -3.83
N ILE A 198 0.59 -7.06 -3.51
CA ILE A 198 0.94 -7.64 -2.21
C ILE A 198 2.43 -8.03 -2.19
N HIS A 199 2.92 -8.58 -3.30
CA HIS A 199 4.32 -8.98 -3.50
C HIS A 199 4.72 -8.61 -4.93
N LEU A 200 4.80 -7.31 -5.18
CA LEU A 200 4.90 -6.73 -6.52
C LEU A 200 6.10 -7.23 -7.32
N GLY A 201 7.25 -7.44 -6.67
CA GLY A 201 8.46 -7.97 -7.31
C GLY A 201 8.33 -9.41 -7.83
N ALA A 202 7.34 -10.16 -7.33
CA ALA A 202 7.03 -11.51 -7.80
C ALA A 202 6.02 -11.53 -8.97
N TYR A 203 5.65 -10.36 -9.53
CA TYR A 203 4.75 -10.28 -10.68
C TYR A 203 5.24 -11.16 -11.84
N GLY A 204 4.32 -11.90 -12.44
CA GLY A 204 4.56 -12.78 -13.59
C GLY A 204 5.07 -14.17 -13.26
N ARG A 205 5.58 -14.43 -12.05
CA ARG A 205 6.13 -15.76 -11.68
C ARG A 205 5.11 -16.89 -11.77
N ASP A 206 3.84 -16.59 -11.56
CA ASP A 206 2.73 -17.54 -11.67
C ASP A 206 2.40 -17.92 -13.11
N PHE A 207 2.76 -17.12 -14.11
CA PHE A 207 2.58 -17.42 -15.54
C PHE A 207 3.56 -18.48 -16.04
N LYS A 208 4.76 -18.58 -15.46
CA LYS A 208 5.81 -19.56 -15.82
C LYS A 208 6.32 -19.44 -17.27
N ASP A 209 6.20 -18.28 -17.87
CA ASP A 209 6.59 -17.97 -19.25
C ASP A 209 7.74 -16.95 -19.34
N GLY A 210 8.28 -16.54 -18.19
CA GLY A 210 9.35 -15.55 -18.09
C GLY A 210 8.87 -14.10 -17.95
N THR A 211 7.56 -13.85 -18.02
CA THR A 211 6.98 -12.51 -17.77
C THR A 211 7.41 -11.97 -16.40
N SER A 212 7.76 -10.69 -16.36
CA SER A 212 8.32 -10.02 -15.18
C SER A 212 7.67 -8.66 -14.90
N LEU A 213 8.00 -8.08 -13.76
CA LEU A 213 7.59 -6.70 -13.43
C LEU A 213 8.17 -5.67 -14.43
N ALA A 214 9.34 -5.94 -15.01
CA ALA A 214 9.92 -5.09 -16.05
C ALA A 214 9.05 -5.04 -17.31
N ASP A 215 8.44 -6.19 -17.69
CA ASP A 215 7.50 -6.24 -18.83
C ASP A 215 6.22 -5.47 -18.55
N ALA A 216 5.68 -5.59 -17.33
CA ALA A 216 4.52 -4.79 -16.92
C ALA A 216 4.83 -3.28 -16.92
N ALA A 217 6.01 -2.88 -16.44
CA ALA A 217 6.44 -1.48 -16.49
C ALA A 217 6.58 -0.99 -17.95
N ARG A 218 7.24 -1.76 -18.80
CA ARG A 218 7.42 -1.44 -20.23
C ARG A 218 6.08 -1.27 -20.94
N ALA A 219 5.11 -2.14 -20.67
CA ALA A 219 3.78 -2.09 -21.28
C ALA A 219 3.02 -0.78 -21.01
N VAL A 220 3.40 -0.04 -19.95
CA VAL A 220 2.74 1.21 -19.53
C VAL A 220 3.60 2.45 -19.81
N LEU A 221 4.93 2.33 -19.72
CA LEU A 221 5.85 3.48 -19.88
C LEU A 221 5.75 4.16 -21.27
N ASP A 222 5.37 3.41 -22.31
CA ASP A 222 5.23 3.93 -23.67
C ASP A 222 3.85 4.56 -23.95
N LEU A 223 2.92 4.50 -23.00
CA LEU A 223 1.57 5.02 -23.21
C LEU A 223 1.57 6.56 -23.31
N PRO A 224 0.84 7.13 -24.27
CA PRO A 224 0.67 8.56 -24.37
C PRO A 224 -0.11 9.09 -23.15
N GLY A 225 0.28 10.27 -22.67
CA GLY A 225 -0.34 10.89 -21.49
C GLY A 225 0.26 10.45 -20.14
N LEU A 226 0.99 9.33 -20.07
CA LEU A 226 1.72 8.97 -18.86
C LEU A 226 2.86 9.98 -18.63
N ARG A 227 2.86 10.58 -17.45
CA ARG A 227 3.94 11.47 -17.00
C ARG A 227 4.82 10.79 -15.95
N ARG A 228 4.26 9.87 -15.16
CA ARG A 228 5.00 9.18 -14.10
C ARG A 228 4.44 7.78 -13.83
N LEU A 229 5.30 6.79 -13.84
CA LEU A 229 5.07 5.45 -13.32
C LEU A 229 5.81 5.29 -11.99
N ARG A 230 5.14 4.83 -10.96
CA ARG A 230 5.74 4.55 -9.66
C ARG A 230 5.45 3.11 -9.24
N LEU A 231 6.37 2.51 -8.50
CA LEU A 231 6.18 1.20 -7.88
C LEU A 231 5.82 1.36 -6.40
N SER A 232 4.96 0.48 -5.90
CA SER A 232 4.79 0.30 -4.47
C SER A 232 5.94 -0.53 -3.88
N SER A 233 5.76 -1.13 -2.71
CA SER A 233 6.82 -1.92 -2.04
C SER A 233 7.30 -3.09 -2.88
N LEU A 234 8.62 -3.26 -2.95
CA LEU A 234 9.31 -4.35 -3.61
C LEU A 234 10.13 -5.15 -2.59
N GLU A 235 10.11 -6.46 -2.71
CA GLU A 235 11.08 -7.27 -1.99
C GLU A 235 12.47 -7.03 -2.55
N SER A 236 13.42 -6.73 -1.69
CA SER A 236 14.76 -6.24 -2.07
C SER A 236 15.50 -7.19 -3.02
N ILE A 237 15.42 -8.50 -2.78
CA ILE A 237 16.10 -9.53 -3.58
C ILE A 237 15.51 -9.74 -4.99
N GLU A 238 14.42 -9.05 -5.33
CA GLU A 238 13.68 -9.25 -6.59
C GLU A 238 13.93 -8.15 -7.64
N LEU A 239 14.85 -7.23 -7.37
CA LEU A 239 15.25 -6.20 -8.32
C LEU A 239 16.14 -6.78 -9.42
N SER A 240 15.57 -6.97 -10.62
CA SER A 240 16.32 -7.39 -11.80
C SER A 240 17.13 -6.24 -12.40
N ASP A 241 18.23 -6.57 -13.10
CA ASP A 241 19.01 -5.58 -13.83
C ASP A 241 18.20 -4.89 -14.92
N GLU A 242 17.27 -5.61 -15.54
CA GLU A 242 16.35 -5.09 -16.53
C GLU A 242 15.42 -4.02 -15.95
N LEU A 243 14.84 -4.25 -14.75
CA LEU A 243 14.00 -3.27 -14.06
C LEU A 243 14.82 -2.04 -13.66
N LEU A 244 16.06 -2.22 -13.19
CA LEU A 244 16.96 -1.11 -12.85
C LEU A 244 17.36 -0.30 -14.09
N ALA A 245 17.59 -0.95 -15.23
CA ALA A 245 17.86 -0.25 -16.48
C ALA A 245 16.66 0.58 -16.94
N LEU A 246 15.44 0.04 -16.87
CA LEU A 246 14.22 0.79 -17.17
C LEU A 246 14.05 2.00 -16.24
N LEU A 247 14.33 1.83 -14.96
CA LEU A 247 14.24 2.90 -13.96
C LEU A 247 15.24 4.02 -14.24
N ARG A 248 16.46 3.67 -14.66
CA ARG A 248 17.51 4.62 -15.01
C ARG A 248 17.22 5.39 -16.31
N ASP A 249 16.81 4.64 -17.35
CA ASP A 249 16.81 5.14 -18.72
C ASP A 249 15.48 5.83 -19.12
N ASN A 250 14.41 5.60 -18.36
CA ASN A 250 13.10 6.17 -18.68
C ASN A 250 12.73 7.33 -17.73
N PRO A 251 12.68 8.59 -18.21
CA PRO A 251 12.39 9.76 -17.39
C PRO A 251 10.95 9.80 -16.83
N ARG A 252 10.07 8.92 -17.30
CA ARG A 252 8.71 8.75 -16.75
C ARG A 252 8.66 7.73 -15.62
N PHE A 253 9.74 7.01 -15.37
CA PHE A 253 9.81 6.07 -14.24
C PHE A 253 10.33 6.81 -13.01
N SER A 254 9.54 6.86 -11.93
CA SER A 254 9.92 7.56 -10.69
C SER A 254 11.20 7.00 -10.09
N HIS A 255 12.17 7.85 -9.82
CA HIS A 255 13.44 7.49 -9.17
C HIS A 255 13.25 7.25 -7.66
N HIS A 256 12.30 6.42 -7.32
CA HIS A 256 11.99 6.03 -5.94
C HIS A 256 11.70 4.53 -5.86
N LEU A 257 12.35 3.86 -4.92
CA LEU A 257 12.09 2.48 -4.56
C LEU A 257 11.73 2.37 -3.08
N HIS A 258 10.72 1.59 -2.75
CA HIS A 258 10.42 1.22 -1.38
C HIS A 258 10.86 -0.23 -1.14
N LEU A 259 11.94 -0.40 -0.39
CA LEU A 259 12.62 -1.67 -0.14
C LEU A 259 12.58 -2.00 1.37
N PRO A 260 11.60 -2.79 1.85
CA PRO A 260 11.48 -3.13 3.26
C PRO A 260 12.70 -3.92 3.77
N LEU A 261 13.47 -3.34 4.67
CA LEU A 261 14.58 -4.01 5.36
C LEU A 261 14.09 -4.91 6.49
N GLN A 262 13.04 -4.49 7.17
CA GLN A 262 12.37 -5.10 8.31
C GLN A 262 13.18 -5.07 9.62
N ALA A 263 14.47 -5.41 9.63
CA ALA A 263 15.33 -5.34 10.81
C ALA A 263 16.80 -5.07 10.41
N GLY A 264 17.57 -4.48 11.31
CA GLY A 264 18.99 -4.20 11.10
C GLY A 264 19.95 -5.16 11.83
N SER A 265 19.47 -6.29 12.32
CA SER A 265 20.26 -7.36 12.93
C SER A 265 20.02 -8.67 12.18
N ASP A 266 21.10 -9.40 11.86
CA ASP A 266 21.02 -10.65 11.11
C ASP A 266 20.28 -11.74 11.89
N ASP A 267 20.43 -11.78 13.23
CA ASP A 267 19.70 -12.71 14.07
C ASP A 267 18.19 -12.46 14.04
N VAL A 268 17.78 -11.18 14.05
CA VAL A 268 16.37 -10.80 13.92
C VAL A 268 15.84 -11.11 12.52
N LEU A 269 16.57 -10.79 11.46
CA LEU A 269 16.20 -11.12 10.08
C LEU A 269 16.00 -12.63 9.90
N LYS A 270 16.90 -13.44 10.43
CA LYS A 270 16.78 -14.90 10.41
C LYS A 270 15.53 -15.39 11.14
N ARG A 271 15.25 -14.86 12.35
CA ARG A 271 14.03 -15.18 13.11
C ARG A 271 12.76 -14.73 12.37
N MET A 272 12.82 -13.63 11.62
CA MET A 272 11.75 -13.12 10.75
C MET A 272 11.52 -13.99 9.52
N ASN A 273 12.37 -15.01 9.26
CA ASN A 273 12.39 -15.81 8.02
C ASN A 273 12.62 -14.91 6.80
N ARG A 274 13.58 -13.97 6.90
CA ARG A 274 14.02 -13.17 5.75
C ARG A 274 15.08 -13.94 4.98
N HIS A 275 15.06 -13.81 3.66
CA HIS A 275 15.93 -14.56 2.74
C HIS A 275 17.16 -13.74 2.34
N TYR A 276 17.61 -12.83 3.20
CA TYR A 276 18.82 -12.01 3.06
C TYR A 276 19.36 -11.62 4.43
N ASP A 277 20.64 -11.30 4.47
CA ASP A 277 21.34 -10.71 5.58
C ASP A 277 21.68 -9.23 5.34
N ARG A 278 22.28 -8.56 6.32
CA ARG A 278 22.69 -7.14 6.21
C ARG A 278 23.70 -6.90 5.09
N ALA A 279 24.62 -7.84 4.89
CA ALA A 279 25.66 -7.69 3.85
C ALA A 279 25.04 -7.78 2.45
N GLU A 280 24.09 -8.69 2.25
CA GLU A 280 23.34 -8.81 0.99
C GLU A 280 22.47 -7.59 0.73
N PHE A 281 21.77 -7.08 1.75
CA PHE A 281 20.98 -5.86 1.61
C PHE A 281 21.84 -4.63 1.29
N SER A 282 23.02 -4.50 1.94
CA SER A 282 23.96 -3.42 1.65
C SER A 282 24.50 -3.49 0.22
N ARG A 283 24.86 -4.69 -0.25
CA ARG A 283 25.31 -4.89 -1.65
C ARG A 283 24.21 -4.52 -2.64
N LEU A 284 22.99 -4.93 -2.37
CA LEU A 284 21.82 -4.56 -3.19
C LEU A 284 21.65 -3.04 -3.25
N LEU A 285 21.66 -2.37 -2.10
CA LEU A 285 21.46 -0.93 -2.03
C LEU A 285 22.58 -0.17 -2.76
N ALA A 286 23.83 -0.62 -2.65
CA ALA A 286 24.94 -0.08 -3.41
C ALA A 286 24.74 -0.26 -4.92
N ARG A 287 24.34 -1.47 -5.37
CA ARG A 287 24.02 -1.75 -6.78
C ARG A 287 22.89 -0.86 -7.30
N VAL A 288 21.85 -0.65 -6.52
CA VAL A 288 20.71 0.21 -6.89
C VAL A 288 21.16 1.66 -7.08
N ARG A 289 21.96 2.20 -6.16
CA ARG A 289 22.48 3.57 -6.21
C ARG A 289 23.50 3.80 -7.32
N GLU A 290 24.29 2.78 -7.62
CA GLU A 290 25.22 2.80 -8.76
C GLU A 290 24.46 2.76 -10.09
N ALA A 291 23.48 1.86 -10.20
CA ALA A 291 22.69 1.71 -11.41
C ALA A 291 21.79 2.93 -11.71
N VAL A 292 21.24 3.56 -10.67
CA VAL A 292 20.29 4.69 -10.79
C VAL A 292 20.76 5.83 -9.88
N PRO A 293 21.69 6.68 -10.35
CA PRO A 293 22.16 7.83 -9.57
C PRO A 293 21.01 8.74 -9.12
N GLY A 294 21.04 9.14 -7.85
CA GLY A 294 19.99 9.98 -7.27
C GLY A 294 18.68 9.25 -6.90
N VAL A 295 18.64 7.92 -7.03
CA VAL A 295 17.45 7.16 -6.61
C VAL A 295 17.18 7.32 -5.12
N SER A 296 15.93 7.62 -4.80
CA SER A 296 15.42 7.65 -3.44
C SER A 296 15.06 6.23 -2.99
N VAL A 297 15.52 5.83 -1.82
CA VAL A 297 15.15 4.55 -1.23
C VAL A 297 14.48 4.76 0.11
N SER A 298 13.25 4.30 0.23
CA SER A 298 12.51 4.24 1.49
C SER A 298 12.37 2.81 1.99
N THR A 299 12.12 2.64 3.30
CA THR A 299 12.09 1.32 3.94
C THR A 299 11.06 1.23 5.05
N ASP A 300 10.74 -0.01 5.45
CA ASP A 300 9.99 -0.35 6.65
C ASP A 300 10.91 -1.08 7.64
N VAL A 301 10.74 -0.78 8.94
CA VAL A 301 11.46 -1.44 10.03
C VAL A 301 10.50 -1.82 11.14
N ILE A 302 10.62 -3.05 11.64
CA ILE A 302 9.89 -3.58 12.79
C ILE A 302 10.87 -3.64 13.97
N VAL A 303 10.49 -3.08 15.11
CA VAL A 303 11.25 -3.13 16.35
C VAL A 303 10.52 -3.92 17.42
N GLY A 304 11.27 -4.49 18.36
CA GLY A 304 10.71 -5.30 19.44
C GLY A 304 10.19 -6.66 18.96
N PHE A 305 10.84 -7.24 17.97
CA PHE A 305 10.57 -8.60 17.50
C PHE A 305 10.93 -9.62 18.62
N PRO A 306 10.23 -10.76 18.74
CA PRO A 306 10.55 -11.77 19.76
C PRO A 306 12.02 -12.17 19.77
N GLY A 307 12.67 -12.04 20.92
CA GLY A 307 14.09 -12.32 21.12
C GLY A 307 15.03 -11.21 20.66
N GLU A 308 14.55 -10.04 20.25
CA GLU A 308 15.40 -8.88 19.98
C GLU A 308 15.94 -8.33 21.30
N THR A 309 17.26 -8.46 21.55
CA THR A 309 17.94 -7.89 22.73
C THR A 309 18.21 -6.41 22.55
N GLU A 310 18.71 -5.74 23.61
CA GLU A 310 19.11 -4.33 23.50
C GLU A 310 20.35 -4.16 22.63
N GLU A 311 21.28 -5.11 22.66
CA GLU A 311 22.46 -5.12 21.81
C GLU A 311 22.10 -5.25 20.33
N MET A 312 21.19 -6.17 19.98
CA MET A 312 20.67 -6.34 18.62
C MET A 312 19.96 -5.07 18.13
N PHE A 313 19.19 -4.43 19.03
CA PHE A 313 18.52 -3.18 18.68
C PHE A 313 19.51 -2.02 18.47
N ALA A 314 20.54 -1.89 19.32
CA ALA A 314 21.60 -0.89 19.16
C ALA A 314 22.36 -1.10 17.84
N GLU A 315 22.72 -2.34 17.52
CA GLU A 315 23.32 -2.73 16.23
C GLU A 315 22.44 -2.34 15.05
N SER A 316 21.11 -2.58 15.16
CA SER A 316 20.15 -2.18 14.16
C SER A 316 20.09 -0.69 13.93
N LEU A 317 20.16 0.13 14.99
CA LEU A 317 20.19 1.60 14.88
C LEU A 317 21.39 2.09 14.09
N GLU A 318 22.61 1.58 14.42
CA GLU A 318 23.85 1.98 13.75
C GLU A 318 23.84 1.56 12.27
N TYR A 319 23.45 0.32 12.00
CA TYR A 319 23.39 -0.20 10.66
C TYR A 319 22.40 0.58 9.80
N ILE A 320 21.18 0.81 10.27
CA ILE A 320 20.13 1.53 9.54
C ILE A 320 20.55 2.98 9.26
N ARG A 321 21.17 3.66 10.23
CA ARG A 321 21.71 5.02 10.03
C ARG A 321 22.74 5.04 8.89
N SER A 322 23.60 4.03 8.79
CA SER A 322 24.62 3.95 7.74
C SER A 322 24.03 3.79 6.33
N LEU A 323 22.80 3.29 6.21
CA LEU A 323 22.13 3.04 4.92
C LEU A 323 21.53 4.29 4.29
N GLN A 324 21.36 5.40 5.02
CA GLN A 324 20.90 6.69 4.50
C GLN A 324 19.60 6.59 3.67
N PHE A 325 18.53 6.08 4.27
CA PHE A 325 17.23 6.04 3.64
C PHE A 325 16.60 7.44 3.53
N SER A 326 15.91 7.71 2.43
CA SER A 326 15.16 8.96 2.24
C SER A 326 13.94 9.06 3.15
N ARG A 327 13.35 7.91 3.51
CA ARG A 327 12.19 7.80 4.40
C ARG A 327 12.17 6.41 5.04
N MET A 328 11.74 6.33 6.29
CA MET A 328 11.58 5.07 7.00
C MET A 328 10.29 5.06 7.80
N HIS A 329 9.52 3.97 7.67
CA HIS A 329 8.38 3.71 8.53
C HIS A 329 8.78 2.72 9.62
N VAL A 330 8.50 3.08 10.87
CA VAL A 330 8.87 2.29 12.04
C VAL A 330 7.62 1.73 12.68
N PHE A 331 7.57 0.42 12.86
CA PHE A 331 6.45 -0.30 13.45
C PHE A 331 6.91 -1.07 14.69
N PRO A 332 6.15 -1.04 15.80
CA PRO A 332 6.33 -2.04 16.84
C PRO A 332 5.89 -3.41 16.33
N TYR A 333 6.58 -4.46 16.68
CA TYR A 333 6.10 -5.80 16.42
C TYR A 333 4.72 -6.01 17.04
N SER A 334 3.78 -6.48 16.22
CA SER A 334 2.41 -6.77 16.62
C SER A 334 2.11 -8.26 16.41
N PRO A 335 1.94 -9.05 17.48
CA PRO A 335 1.67 -10.48 17.35
C PRO A 335 0.36 -10.72 16.61
N ARG A 336 0.40 -11.68 15.69
CA ARG A 336 -0.76 -12.08 14.86
C ARG A 336 -1.04 -13.55 15.10
N THR A 337 -2.20 -13.87 15.64
CA THR A 337 -2.65 -15.25 15.85
C THR A 337 -2.52 -16.05 14.56
N GLY A 338 -1.92 -17.22 14.63
CA GLY A 338 -1.67 -18.09 13.47
C GLY A 338 -0.35 -17.82 12.74
N THR A 339 0.47 -16.86 13.22
CA THR A 339 1.83 -16.66 12.70
C THR A 339 2.87 -17.27 13.64
N PRO A 340 3.97 -17.85 13.12
CA PRO A 340 5.03 -18.43 13.97
C PRO A 340 5.58 -17.46 15.03
N ALA A 341 5.78 -16.19 14.66
CA ALA A 341 6.34 -15.20 15.57
C ALA A 341 5.44 -14.89 16.78
N ALA A 342 4.13 -15.11 16.69
CA ALA A 342 3.21 -14.92 17.81
C ALA A 342 3.41 -15.97 18.92
N GLU A 343 3.94 -17.13 18.56
CA GLU A 343 4.18 -18.27 19.47
C GLU A 343 5.65 -18.38 19.89
N MET A 344 6.53 -17.54 19.35
CA MET A 344 7.93 -17.52 19.78
C MET A 344 8.06 -17.11 21.25
N PRO A 345 9.00 -17.72 21.99
CA PRO A 345 9.37 -17.25 23.32
C PRO A 345 10.00 -15.85 23.25
N ASP A 346 10.28 -15.27 24.40
CA ASP A 346 11.01 -14.00 24.56
C ASP A 346 10.30 -12.82 23.87
N GLN A 347 8.98 -12.75 24.00
CA GLN A 347 8.19 -11.62 23.55
C GLN A 347 8.65 -10.33 24.23
N VAL A 348 8.97 -9.31 23.44
CA VAL A 348 9.43 -8.01 23.97
C VAL A 348 8.25 -7.27 24.61
N PRO A 349 8.39 -6.76 25.86
CA PRO A 349 7.33 -6.01 26.54
C PRO A 349 6.93 -4.72 25.79
N GLU A 350 5.65 -4.36 25.84
CA GLU A 350 5.11 -3.17 25.15
C GLU A 350 5.85 -1.85 25.52
N PRO A 351 6.24 -1.58 26.79
CA PRO A 351 7.01 -0.38 27.11
C PRO A 351 8.35 -0.33 26.38
N VAL A 352 9.05 -1.47 26.23
CA VAL A 352 10.33 -1.57 25.51
C VAL A 352 10.13 -1.36 24.02
N LYS A 353 9.10 -1.97 23.42
CA LYS A 353 8.74 -1.73 22.01
C LYS A 353 8.49 -0.24 21.76
N LYS A 354 7.73 0.43 22.63
CA LYS A 354 7.41 1.84 22.51
C LYS A 354 8.67 2.73 22.56
N GLU A 355 9.58 2.42 23.47
CA GLU A 355 10.86 3.11 23.59
C GLU A 355 11.71 2.91 22.34
N ARG A 356 11.83 1.68 21.84
CA ARG A 356 12.58 1.36 20.61
C ARG A 356 11.98 2.04 19.37
N VAL A 357 10.65 2.09 19.26
CA VAL A 357 9.96 2.86 18.20
C VAL A 357 10.41 4.31 18.24
N HIS A 358 10.40 4.93 19.42
CA HIS A 358 10.78 6.34 19.57
C HIS A 358 12.24 6.61 19.15
N ARG A 359 13.18 5.77 19.60
CA ARG A 359 14.60 5.88 19.21
C ARG A 359 14.80 5.66 17.71
N MET A 360 14.16 4.66 17.13
CA MET A 360 14.25 4.39 15.69
C MET A 360 13.59 5.50 14.86
N GLN A 361 12.48 6.09 15.32
CA GLN A 361 11.85 7.23 14.66
C GLN A 361 12.72 8.49 14.70
N ALA A 362 13.53 8.69 15.74
CA ALA A 362 14.50 9.78 15.78
C ALA A 362 15.53 9.64 14.64
N VAL A 363 16.10 8.44 14.48
CA VAL A 363 17.03 8.13 13.35
C VAL A 363 16.33 8.31 12.00
N ALA A 364 15.09 7.86 11.85
CA ALA A 364 14.29 8.06 10.64
C ALA A 364 14.12 9.55 10.31
N GLY A 365 13.83 10.37 11.32
CA GLY A 365 13.66 11.82 11.16
C GLY A 365 14.96 12.53 10.79
N GLU A 366 16.10 12.13 11.37
CA GLU A 366 17.43 12.64 11.01
C GLU A 366 17.73 12.37 9.53
N MET A 367 17.66 11.11 9.10
CA MET A 367 17.92 10.71 7.70
C MET A 367 16.98 11.40 6.70
N ALA A 368 15.68 11.49 7.00
CA ALA A 368 14.71 12.15 6.13
C ALA A 368 15.00 13.64 5.99
N ARG A 369 15.41 14.31 7.07
CA ARG A 369 15.79 15.72 7.07
C ARG A 369 17.04 15.94 6.22
N GLU A 370 18.09 15.13 6.41
CA GLU A 370 19.34 15.21 5.63
C GLU A 370 19.05 14.98 4.15
N TYR A 371 18.18 14.01 3.83
CA TYR A 371 17.78 13.75 2.45
C TYR A 371 17.05 14.96 1.85
N CYS A 372 16.06 15.54 2.53
CA CYS A 372 15.35 16.73 2.07
C CYS A 372 16.31 17.93 1.91
N GLN A 373 17.25 18.09 2.86
CA GLN A 373 18.23 19.19 2.84
C GLN A 373 19.15 19.11 1.62
N SER A 374 19.50 17.91 1.14
CA SER A 374 20.36 17.74 -0.04
C SER A 374 19.69 18.20 -1.34
N TYR A 375 18.39 18.41 -1.35
CA TYR A 375 17.63 18.89 -2.51
C TYR A 375 17.30 20.37 -2.47
N LEU A 376 17.65 21.10 -1.39
CA LEU A 376 17.38 22.55 -1.31
C LEU A 376 18.20 23.30 -2.39
N GLY A 377 17.55 24.31 -2.98
CA GLY A 377 18.11 25.08 -4.10
C GLY A 377 17.98 24.38 -5.47
N THR A 378 17.42 23.17 -5.53
CA THR A 378 17.17 22.47 -6.81
C THR A 378 15.73 22.67 -7.28
N THR A 379 15.52 22.52 -8.58
CA THR A 379 14.16 22.47 -9.17
C THR A 379 13.75 20.99 -9.31
N GLN A 380 12.55 20.68 -8.84
CA GLN A 380 12.00 19.32 -8.87
C GLN A 380 10.60 19.32 -9.47
N ARG A 381 10.25 18.26 -10.22
CA ARG A 381 8.89 18.06 -10.73
C ARG A 381 8.00 17.51 -9.62
N VAL A 382 6.94 18.24 -9.27
CA VAL A 382 6.02 17.94 -8.18
C VAL A 382 4.62 17.73 -8.72
N LEU A 383 4.02 16.57 -8.48
CA LEU A 383 2.59 16.35 -8.68
C LEU A 383 1.86 16.88 -7.46
N LEU A 384 1.03 17.91 -7.63
CA LEU A 384 0.23 18.47 -6.53
C LEU A 384 -1.00 17.60 -6.26
N GLU A 385 -1.22 17.27 -4.98
CA GLU A 385 -2.19 16.25 -4.58
C GLU A 385 -3.32 16.78 -3.71
N THR A 386 -3.03 17.68 -2.80
CA THR A 386 -4.02 18.20 -1.83
C THR A 386 -3.93 19.70 -1.71
N ASP A 387 -5.04 20.32 -1.32
CA ASP A 387 -5.14 21.71 -0.92
C ASP A 387 -5.80 21.78 0.46
N THR A 388 -5.10 22.32 1.41
CA THR A 388 -5.61 22.51 2.77
C THR A 388 -5.58 24.00 3.11
N ALA A 389 -6.72 24.66 2.94
CA ALA A 389 -6.88 26.09 3.22
C ALA A 389 -5.88 27.00 2.47
N GLY A 390 -5.60 26.69 1.20
CA GLY A 390 -4.69 27.43 0.34
C GLY A 390 -3.23 26.98 0.39
N GLU A 391 -2.85 26.11 1.31
CA GLU A 391 -1.57 25.42 1.27
C GLU A 391 -1.72 24.11 0.50
N LYS A 392 -1.04 24.03 -0.62
CA LYS A 392 -1.01 22.82 -1.45
C LYS A 392 0.18 21.96 -1.10
N ASP A 393 0.00 20.64 -1.21
CA ASP A 393 1.13 19.73 -1.11
C ASP A 393 1.10 18.66 -2.20
N GLY A 394 2.29 18.14 -2.49
CA GLY A 394 2.47 17.10 -3.50
C GLY A 394 3.78 16.35 -3.34
N LEU A 395 4.06 15.46 -4.28
CA LEU A 395 5.26 14.62 -4.23
C LEU A 395 6.14 14.79 -5.47
N THR A 396 7.45 14.85 -5.22
CA THR A 396 8.45 14.72 -6.29
C THR A 396 8.48 13.28 -6.84
N ASP A 397 9.21 13.06 -7.93
CA ASP A 397 9.46 11.69 -8.42
C ASP A 397 10.32 10.89 -7.43
N THR A 398 11.21 11.53 -6.66
CA THR A 398 12.01 10.95 -5.57
C THR A 398 11.26 10.84 -4.23
N TYR A 399 9.96 11.13 -4.20
CA TYR A 399 9.07 10.98 -3.04
C TYR A 399 9.29 12.01 -1.91
N ILE A 400 9.88 13.16 -2.20
CA ILE A 400 9.92 14.29 -1.26
C ILE A 400 8.56 14.97 -1.25
N ARG A 401 7.99 15.24 -0.07
CA ARG A 401 6.79 16.06 0.07
C ARG A 401 7.16 17.54 -0.07
N VAL A 402 6.47 18.22 -0.96
CA VAL A 402 6.66 19.64 -1.22
C VAL A 402 5.38 20.39 -0.91
N TYR A 403 5.51 21.49 -0.17
CA TYR A 403 4.43 22.41 0.17
C TYR A 403 4.60 23.72 -0.57
N THR A 404 3.49 24.31 -1.02
CA THR A 404 3.49 25.62 -1.67
C THR A 404 2.15 26.32 -1.42
N ASN A 405 2.18 27.66 -1.46
CA ASN A 405 0.96 28.50 -1.42
C ASN A 405 0.65 29.13 -2.78
N ASP A 406 1.39 28.76 -3.82
CA ASP A 406 1.18 29.29 -5.16
C ASP A 406 -0.16 28.82 -5.75
N GLU A 407 -0.73 29.61 -6.65
CA GLU A 407 -1.91 29.21 -7.41
C GLU A 407 -1.54 28.08 -8.38
N ALA A 408 -2.23 26.96 -8.26
CA ALA A 408 -1.99 25.78 -9.08
C ALA A 408 -3.19 24.83 -9.04
N GLU A 409 -3.33 23.99 -10.07
CA GLU A 409 -4.35 22.95 -10.16
C GLU A 409 -3.84 21.63 -9.57
N LEU A 410 -4.71 20.95 -8.82
CA LEU A 410 -4.40 19.61 -8.32
C LEU A 410 -4.42 18.57 -9.43
N GLY A 411 -3.54 17.58 -9.36
CA GLY A 411 -3.40 16.54 -10.37
C GLY A 411 -2.46 16.92 -11.53
N GLU A 412 -1.95 18.16 -11.56
CA GLU A 412 -0.94 18.60 -12.52
C GLU A 412 0.48 18.55 -11.92
N ILE A 413 1.47 18.47 -12.79
CA ILE A 413 2.89 18.42 -12.43
C ILE A 413 3.51 19.80 -12.70
N TYR A 414 4.20 20.34 -11.68
CA TYR A 414 4.85 21.63 -11.75
C TYR A 414 6.35 21.49 -11.45
N ASP A 415 7.15 22.34 -12.09
CA ASP A 415 8.53 22.56 -11.70
C ASP A 415 8.57 23.50 -10.50
N VAL A 416 9.09 23.02 -9.39
CA VAL A 416 9.12 23.72 -8.09
C VAL A 416 10.56 23.90 -7.62
N CYS A 417 10.97 25.12 -7.32
CA CYS A 417 12.24 25.41 -6.65
C CYS A 417 12.11 25.11 -5.16
N LEU A 418 12.91 24.19 -4.65
CA LEU A 418 12.89 23.78 -3.24
C LEU A 418 13.73 24.73 -2.39
N GLU A 419 13.12 25.43 -1.45
CA GLU A 419 13.76 26.58 -0.76
C GLU A 419 14.22 26.28 0.66
N ARG A 420 13.40 25.60 1.44
CA ARG A 420 13.67 25.36 2.87
C ARG A 420 12.98 24.11 3.38
N LEU A 421 13.51 23.54 4.45
CA LEU A 421 12.83 22.48 5.20
C LEU A 421 11.52 23.00 5.78
N TYR A 422 10.46 22.19 5.67
CA TYR A 422 9.14 22.56 6.17
C TYR A 422 8.33 21.32 6.53
N LYS A 423 7.72 21.29 7.71
CA LYS A 423 6.95 20.14 8.22
C LYS A 423 7.71 18.81 8.07
N ASP A 424 7.12 17.84 7.38
CA ASP A 424 7.71 16.53 7.05
C ASP A 424 8.36 16.49 5.66
N GLY A 425 8.65 17.63 5.07
CA GLY A 425 9.23 17.78 3.74
C GLY A 425 9.92 19.12 3.54
N VAL A 426 9.60 19.77 2.43
CA VAL A 426 10.20 21.04 2.02
C VAL A 426 9.11 22.02 1.55
N TYR A 427 9.39 23.31 1.68
CA TYR A 427 8.61 24.39 1.04
C TYR A 427 9.30 24.82 -0.23
N GLY A 428 8.53 25.10 -1.28
CA GLY A 428 9.05 25.58 -2.54
C GLY A 428 8.08 26.47 -3.30
N THR A 429 8.62 27.17 -4.29
CA THR A 429 7.88 28.08 -5.19
C THR A 429 7.79 27.49 -6.59
N ILE A 430 6.62 27.53 -7.19
CA ILE A 430 6.36 27.05 -8.55
C ILE A 430 7.05 28.01 -9.55
N ILE A 431 7.82 27.43 -10.48
CA ILE A 431 8.49 28.18 -11.56
C ILE A 431 7.65 28.11 -12.83
N ASN A 432 7.27 26.89 -13.23
CA ASN A 432 6.52 26.61 -14.45
C ASN A 432 5.63 25.37 -14.29
N THR A 433 4.63 25.21 -15.19
CA THR A 433 4.01 23.92 -15.42
C THR A 433 5.03 23.01 -16.09
N ALA A 434 5.24 21.80 -15.56
CA ALA A 434 6.18 20.86 -16.16
C ALA A 434 5.58 20.24 -17.44
N ASP A 435 6.29 20.33 -18.54
CA ASP A 435 5.92 19.73 -19.84
C ASP A 435 5.97 18.20 -19.81
#